data_b69215d766ce23a11ba85aeb040a9cf5
#
_entry.id   b69215d766ce23a11ba85aeb040a9cf5
#
_cell.length_a   1.000
_cell.length_b   1.000
_cell.length_c   1.000
_cell.angle_alpha   90.00
_cell.angle_beta   90.00
_cell.angle_gamma   90.00
#
_symmetry.space_group_name_H-M   'P 1'
#
loop_
_entity.id
_entity.type
_entity.pdbx_description
1 polymer ?
#
loop_
_entity_poly.entity_id
_entity_poly.type
_entity_poly.pdbx_seq_one_letter_code
_entity_poly.pdbx_strand_id
1 'polypeptide(L)'
;MRHSNLPKKKGKREQKEKNIRKATIKQLVRKLPKDFETIIEKNFKVVASAYRKSVTSNAFGKKNYDKFLPQLQEYLTDNSKIVDRLDREFGLDVTPDEDALDNYIQIIETKINESDSKFDYSDDMDPYDYEHLCAEEFKKNKWDAEATQGSSDQGVDVIAKKDARTLVAQCKRFMKPVGNKAVQEIVAGMKYYEATEGVVIAPNGFTNSAKNLAEANNIKLIHHSEINDL
;
A
#
# COMPACT_ATOMS: atom_id res chain seq x y z
N MET A 1 28.63 -2.99 70.46
CA MET A 1 28.23 -2.05 69.41
C MET A 1 28.29 -2.73 68.05
N ARG A 2 27.13 -3.08 67.47
CA ARG A 2 27.08 -3.70 66.13
C ARG A 2 26.62 -2.60 65.13
N HIS A 3 27.54 -2.10 64.36
CA HIS A 3 27.22 -1.15 63.26
C HIS A 3 26.57 -1.90 62.08
N SER A 4 25.33 -1.55 61.78
CA SER A 4 24.53 -2.06 60.68
C SER A 4 25.06 -1.51 59.33
N ASN A 5 25.64 -2.39 58.49
CA ASN A 5 26.19 -2.09 57.19
C ASN A 5 25.15 -2.39 56.04
N LEU A 6 23.87 -2.02 56.21
CA LEU A 6 22.79 -2.36 55.27
C LEU A 6 22.47 -1.34 54.14
N PRO A 7 22.82 -0.04 54.18
CA PRO A 7 22.38 0.88 53.11
C PRO A 7 23.21 0.82 51.83
N LYS A 8 24.50 0.46 51.88
CA LYS A 8 25.40 0.48 50.70
C LYS A 8 25.13 -0.61 49.65
N LYS A 9 24.55 -1.75 50.04
CA LYS A 9 24.22 -2.83 49.09
C LYS A 9 22.96 -2.53 48.28
N LYS A 10 21.97 -1.86 48.86
CA LYS A 10 20.70 -1.49 48.17
C LYS A 10 20.94 -0.51 47.04
N GLY A 11 21.70 0.57 47.24
CA GLY A 11 22.02 1.54 46.21
C GLY A 11 22.84 1.00 45.02
N LYS A 12 23.77 0.04 45.30
CA LYS A 12 24.51 -0.62 44.20
C LYS A 12 23.60 -1.50 43.32
N ARG A 13 22.61 -2.16 43.91
CA ARG A 13 21.65 -2.99 43.19
C ARG A 13 20.72 -2.12 42.31
N GLU A 14 20.18 -1.06 42.88
CA GLU A 14 19.34 -0.07 42.13
C GLU A 14 20.10 0.59 40.96
N GLN A 15 21.37 0.94 41.18
CA GLN A 15 22.20 1.50 40.10
C GLN A 15 22.48 0.47 39.00
N LYS A 16 22.70 -0.81 39.36
CA LYS A 16 22.88 -1.87 38.35
C LYS A 16 21.60 -2.11 37.56
N GLU A 17 20.44 -2.11 38.19
CA GLU A 17 19.14 -2.24 37.52
C GLU A 17 18.86 -1.09 36.57
N LYS A 18 19.14 0.17 36.97
CA LYS A 18 19.07 1.36 36.11
C LYS A 18 19.98 1.25 34.89
N ASN A 19 21.20 0.75 35.07
CA ASN A 19 22.18 0.59 33.98
C ASN A 19 21.72 -0.48 32.98
N ILE A 20 21.19 -1.61 33.48
CA ILE A 20 20.64 -2.69 32.65
C ILE A 20 19.44 -2.15 31.86
N ARG A 21 18.52 -1.44 32.49
CA ARG A 21 17.35 -0.82 31.82
C ARG A 21 17.78 0.10 30.70
N LYS A 22 18.73 1.01 30.95
CA LYS A 22 19.26 1.92 29.91
C LYS A 22 19.91 1.18 28.75
N ALA A 23 20.70 0.14 29.03
CA ALA A 23 21.34 -0.68 28.01
C ALA A 23 20.33 -1.42 27.13
N THR A 24 19.28 -1.98 27.74
CA THR A 24 18.19 -2.67 27.03
C THR A 24 17.43 -1.73 26.12
N ILE A 25 17.03 -0.55 26.62
CA ILE A 25 16.37 0.48 25.80
C ILE A 25 17.24 0.86 24.61
N LYS A 26 18.53 1.18 24.83
CA LYS A 26 19.45 1.54 23.74
C LYS A 26 19.58 0.43 22.70
N GLN A 27 19.59 -0.83 23.12
CA GLN A 27 19.64 -1.98 22.20
C GLN A 27 18.35 -2.11 21.36
N LEU A 28 17.19 -1.93 21.98
CA LEU A 28 15.90 -2.01 21.28
C LEU A 28 15.75 -0.87 20.27
N VAL A 29 16.00 0.37 20.69
CA VAL A 29 15.94 1.54 19.80
C VAL A 29 16.87 1.39 18.60
N ARG A 30 18.07 0.87 18.79
CA ARG A 30 19.01 0.61 17.68
C ARG A 30 18.49 -0.39 16.64
N LYS A 31 17.55 -1.25 17.00
CA LYS A 31 16.97 -2.24 16.09
C LYS A 31 15.74 -1.73 15.35
N LEU A 32 15.14 -0.61 15.77
CA LEU A 32 13.91 -0.09 15.18
C LEU A 32 13.98 0.16 13.68
N PRO A 33 15.03 0.80 13.12
CA PRO A 33 15.08 1.04 11.68
C PRO A 33 14.94 -0.25 10.88
N LYS A 34 15.67 -1.29 11.26
CA LYS A 34 15.59 -2.60 10.59
C LYS A 34 14.27 -3.32 10.81
N ASP A 35 13.63 -3.12 11.96
CA ASP A 35 12.30 -3.67 12.24
C ASP A 35 11.25 -3.02 11.33
N PHE A 36 11.26 -1.69 11.20
CA PHE A 36 10.36 -0.95 10.33
C PHE A 36 10.57 -1.31 8.83
N GLU A 37 11.80 -1.40 8.36
CA GLU A 37 12.10 -1.90 7.01
C GLU A 37 11.50 -3.30 6.79
N THR A 38 11.66 -4.20 7.76
CA THR A 38 11.12 -5.56 7.69
C THR A 38 9.58 -5.57 7.65
N ILE A 39 8.92 -4.66 8.37
CA ILE A 39 7.46 -4.50 8.33
C ILE A 39 7.02 -4.05 6.93
N ILE A 40 7.69 -3.06 6.34
CA ILE A 40 7.43 -2.59 4.97
C ILE A 40 7.61 -3.75 3.97
N GLU A 41 8.71 -4.50 4.08
CA GLU A 41 9.01 -5.61 3.17
C GLU A 41 7.96 -6.71 3.22
N LYS A 42 7.59 -7.14 4.43
CA LYS A 42 6.60 -8.22 4.62
C LYS A 42 5.19 -7.85 4.20
N ASN A 43 4.85 -6.57 4.30
CA ASN A 43 3.51 -6.06 4.03
C ASN A 43 3.51 -5.09 2.83
N PHE A 44 4.45 -5.27 1.90
CA PHE A 44 4.68 -4.33 0.81
C PHE A 44 3.41 -4.03 0.00
N LYS A 45 2.58 -5.03 -0.28
CA LYS A 45 1.32 -4.84 -1.02
C LYS A 45 0.38 -3.85 -0.32
N VAL A 46 0.22 -3.98 1.00
CA VAL A 46 -0.63 -3.07 1.80
C VAL A 46 -0.06 -1.65 1.79
N VAL A 47 1.25 -1.53 2.02
CA VAL A 47 1.95 -0.24 2.04
C VAL A 47 1.92 0.43 0.66
N ALA A 48 2.18 -0.30 -0.41
CA ALA A 48 2.12 0.22 -1.78
C ALA A 48 0.71 0.66 -2.18
N SER A 49 -0.32 -0.10 -1.81
CA SER A 49 -1.72 0.29 -2.05
C SER A 49 -2.08 1.58 -1.29
N ALA A 50 -1.70 1.69 -0.01
CA ALA A 50 -1.90 2.93 0.76
C ALA A 50 -1.15 4.12 0.15
N TYR A 51 0.09 3.91 -0.30
CA TYR A 51 0.89 4.91 -1.01
C TYR A 51 0.17 5.42 -2.25
N ARG A 52 -0.23 4.54 -3.17
CA ARG A 52 -0.92 4.90 -4.42
C ARG A 52 -2.26 5.62 -4.19
N LYS A 53 -2.98 5.30 -3.11
CA LYS A 53 -4.25 5.95 -2.75
C LYS A 53 -4.09 7.33 -2.14
N SER A 54 -3.00 7.57 -1.40
CA SER A 54 -2.82 8.75 -0.55
C SER A 54 -1.85 9.77 -1.11
N VAL A 55 -0.82 9.35 -1.85
CA VAL A 55 0.16 10.24 -2.46
C VAL A 55 -0.41 10.86 -3.73
N THR A 56 -0.26 12.17 -3.86
CA THR A 56 -0.69 12.92 -5.05
C THR A 56 0.50 13.68 -5.64
N SER A 57 0.44 13.98 -6.93
CA SER A 57 1.45 14.80 -7.60
C SER A 57 0.83 16.08 -8.15
N ASN A 58 1.55 17.20 -8.08
CA ASN A 58 1.13 18.43 -8.74
C ASN A 58 1.46 18.41 -10.24
N ALA A 59 1.10 19.48 -10.96
CA ALA A 59 1.33 19.61 -12.40
C ALA A 59 2.83 19.56 -12.82
N PHE A 60 3.75 19.75 -11.88
CA PHE A 60 5.21 19.69 -12.10
C PHE A 60 5.83 18.38 -11.60
N GLY A 61 5.02 17.37 -11.28
CA GLY A 61 5.48 16.07 -10.80
C GLY A 61 5.95 16.04 -9.34
N LYS A 62 5.85 17.16 -8.59
CA LYS A 62 6.19 17.19 -7.17
C LYS A 62 5.13 16.42 -6.38
N LYS A 63 5.57 15.40 -5.65
CA LYS A 63 4.70 14.55 -4.82
C LYS A 63 4.33 15.24 -3.51
N ASN A 64 3.11 14.98 -3.05
CA ASN A 64 2.61 15.38 -1.75
C ASN A 64 2.32 14.12 -0.91
N TYR A 65 2.94 14.02 0.26
CA TYR A 65 2.86 12.88 1.17
C TYR A 65 2.02 13.17 2.43
N ASP A 66 1.41 14.35 2.56
CA ASP A 66 0.73 14.81 3.79
C ASP A 66 -0.31 13.81 4.32
N LYS A 67 -0.99 13.10 3.41
CA LYS A 67 -1.98 12.07 3.78
C LYS A 67 -1.35 10.70 4.04
N PHE A 68 -0.21 10.42 3.42
CA PHE A 68 0.43 9.11 3.51
C PHE A 68 1.33 8.98 4.74
N LEU A 69 2.08 10.03 5.07
CA LEU A 69 3.03 10.00 6.18
C LEU A 69 2.42 9.61 7.53
N PRO A 70 1.28 10.21 7.96
CA PRO A 70 0.65 9.81 9.22
C PRO A 70 0.19 8.34 9.21
N GLN A 71 -0.34 7.86 8.07
CA GLN A 71 -0.76 6.47 7.93
C GLN A 71 0.42 5.50 7.99
N LEU A 72 1.54 5.85 7.34
CA LEU A 72 2.76 5.04 7.39
C LEU A 72 3.33 5.00 8.82
N GLN A 73 3.39 6.15 9.49
CA GLN A 73 3.88 6.24 10.86
C GLN A 73 3.06 5.38 11.83
N GLU A 74 1.73 5.52 11.80
CA GLU A 74 0.79 4.71 12.58
C GLU A 74 0.97 3.21 12.26
N TYR A 75 0.98 2.85 10.99
CA TYR A 75 1.13 1.46 10.55
C TYR A 75 2.43 0.82 11.03
N LEU A 76 3.57 1.53 10.94
CA LEU A 76 4.86 1.03 11.41
C LEU A 76 4.89 0.87 12.92
N THR A 77 4.31 1.81 13.65
CA THR A 77 4.22 1.80 15.11
C THR A 77 3.38 0.62 15.58
N ASP A 78 2.18 0.44 15.04
CA ASP A 78 1.23 -0.60 15.44
C ASP A 78 1.71 -2.02 15.12
N ASN A 79 2.51 -2.18 14.07
CA ASN A 79 3.02 -3.48 13.65
C ASN A 79 4.40 -3.84 14.21
N SER A 80 5.03 -2.93 14.97
CA SER A 80 6.35 -3.15 15.57
C SER A 80 6.28 -3.78 16.95
N LYS A 81 6.73 -5.03 17.06
CA LYS A 81 6.90 -5.70 18.37
C LYS A 81 7.94 -5.03 19.26
N ILE A 82 8.87 -4.28 18.68
CA ILE A 82 9.88 -3.54 19.43
C ILE A 82 9.25 -2.30 20.07
N VAL A 83 8.41 -1.56 19.33
CA VAL A 83 7.66 -0.42 19.86
C VAL A 83 6.74 -0.87 20.98
N ASP A 84 5.91 -1.89 20.75
CA ASP A 84 5.03 -2.48 21.75
C ASP A 84 5.79 -2.91 23.03
N ARG A 85 6.98 -3.45 22.88
CA ARG A 85 7.83 -3.80 24.04
C ARG A 85 8.38 -2.58 24.76
N LEU A 86 8.80 -1.53 24.02
CA LEU A 86 9.31 -0.28 24.60
C LEU A 86 8.23 0.44 25.39
N ASP A 87 7.01 0.48 24.88
CA ASP A 87 5.87 1.05 25.61
C ASP A 87 5.53 0.23 26.87
N ARG A 88 5.25 -1.06 26.73
CA ARG A 88 4.80 -1.91 27.86
C ARG A 88 5.83 -2.06 28.97
N GLU A 89 7.11 -2.27 28.66
CA GLU A 89 8.13 -2.53 29.67
C GLU A 89 8.76 -1.25 30.23
N PHE A 90 8.79 -0.19 29.44
CA PHE A 90 9.54 1.02 29.76
C PHE A 90 8.70 2.30 29.77
N GLY A 91 7.45 2.28 29.27
CA GLY A 91 6.58 3.45 29.15
C GLY A 91 7.15 4.47 28.14
N LEU A 92 7.75 3.99 27.07
CA LEU A 92 8.36 4.81 26.02
C LEU A 92 7.50 4.73 24.76
N ASP A 93 6.86 5.83 24.43
CA ASP A 93 6.22 6.04 23.14
C ASP A 93 7.29 6.41 22.12
N VAL A 94 7.45 5.57 21.09
CA VAL A 94 8.48 5.71 20.06
C VAL A 94 7.85 5.59 18.69
N THR A 95 7.94 6.67 17.93
CA THR A 95 7.48 6.74 16.53
C THR A 95 8.66 7.07 15.59
N PRO A 96 8.60 6.68 14.31
CA PRO A 96 9.56 7.15 13.31
C PRO A 96 9.55 8.68 13.22
N ASP A 97 10.71 9.31 13.22
CA ASP A 97 10.86 10.74 12.94
C ASP A 97 10.77 11.04 11.43
N GLU A 98 10.75 12.33 11.06
CA GLU A 98 10.61 12.77 9.67
C GLU A 98 11.75 12.24 8.77
N ASP A 99 12.99 12.28 9.23
CA ASP A 99 14.15 11.79 8.47
C ASP A 99 14.03 10.28 8.20
N ALA A 100 13.57 9.52 9.20
CA ALA A 100 13.33 8.08 9.03
C ALA A 100 12.19 7.82 8.05
N LEU A 101 11.10 8.57 8.13
CA LEU A 101 9.96 8.44 7.22
C LEU A 101 10.35 8.76 5.77
N ASP A 102 11.16 9.77 5.53
CA ASP A 102 11.67 10.10 4.19
C ASP A 102 12.51 8.95 3.60
N ASN A 103 13.35 8.32 4.43
CA ASN A 103 14.09 7.13 4.00
C ASN A 103 13.15 5.95 3.65
N TYR A 104 12.11 5.71 4.44
CA TYR A 104 11.14 4.65 4.15
C TYR A 104 10.31 4.95 2.89
N ILE A 105 9.99 6.21 2.60
CA ILE A 105 9.37 6.61 1.32
C ILE A 105 10.26 6.21 0.15
N GLN A 106 11.56 6.49 0.20
CA GLN A 106 12.49 6.11 -0.87
C GLN A 106 12.54 4.58 -1.08
N ILE A 107 12.55 3.81 0.01
CA ILE A 107 12.49 2.33 -0.06
C ILE A 107 11.18 1.88 -0.72
N ILE A 108 10.05 2.45 -0.33
CA ILE A 108 8.73 2.12 -0.87
C ILE A 108 8.67 2.46 -2.36
N GLU A 109 9.11 3.65 -2.77
CA GLU A 109 9.12 4.08 -4.17
C GLU A 109 10.02 3.22 -5.04
N THR A 110 11.21 2.88 -4.56
CA THR A 110 12.12 1.98 -5.27
C THR A 110 11.45 0.63 -5.53
N LYS A 111 10.82 0.04 -4.52
CA LYS A 111 10.13 -1.24 -4.65
C LYS A 111 8.87 -1.16 -5.53
N ILE A 112 8.15 -0.04 -5.51
CA ILE A 112 7.03 0.21 -6.42
C ILE A 112 7.53 0.23 -7.86
N ASN A 113 8.58 1.00 -8.15
CA ASN A 113 9.16 1.09 -9.49
C ASN A 113 9.69 -0.27 -9.99
N GLU A 114 10.34 -1.06 -9.11
CA GLU A 114 10.76 -2.42 -9.44
C GLU A 114 9.58 -3.37 -9.70
N SER A 115 8.47 -3.21 -9.00
CA SER A 115 7.25 -3.98 -9.21
C SER A 115 6.59 -3.60 -10.54
N ASP A 116 6.49 -2.30 -10.80
CA ASP A 116 5.86 -1.78 -12.01
C ASP A 116 6.68 -2.08 -13.27
N SER A 117 8.03 -2.12 -13.16
CA SER A 117 8.92 -2.51 -14.26
C SER A 117 8.79 -3.98 -14.69
N LYS A 118 8.21 -4.84 -13.85
CA LYS A 118 7.89 -6.24 -14.20
C LYS A 118 6.59 -6.38 -15.01
N PHE A 119 5.78 -5.34 -14.98
CA PHE A 119 4.62 -5.20 -15.84
C PHE A 119 5.10 -4.46 -17.09
N ASP A 120 5.01 -5.08 -18.25
CA ASP A 120 5.56 -4.57 -19.53
C ASP A 120 4.74 -3.35 -20.04
N TYR A 121 4.64 -2.32 -19.18
CA TYR A 121 3.90 -1.10 -19.37
C TYR A 121 4.83 0.06 -19.71
N SER A 122 4.43 0.88 -20.66
CA SER A 122 5.05 2.18 -20.92
C SER A 122 4.01 3.30 -21.06
N ASP A 123 4.40 4.52 -20.71
CA ASP A 123 3.50 5.68 -20.74
C ASP A 123 3.03 6.08 -22.15
N ASP A 124 3.69 5.62 -23.19
CA ASP A 124 3.35 5.80 -24.60
C ASP A 124 2.65 4.59 -25.23
N MET A 125 2.41 3.52 -24.46
CA MET A 125 1.68 2.35 -24.90
C MET A 125 0.30 2.71 -25.48
N ASP A 126 -0.12 2.06 -26.56
CA ASP A 126 -1.46 2.21 -27.10
C ASP A 126 -2.54 1.77 -26.09
N PRO A 127 -3.69 2.46 -25.98
CA PRO A 127 -4.76 2.05 -25.07
C PRO A 127 -5.22 0.59 -25.28
N TYR A 128 -5.30 0.13 -26.52
CA TYR A 128 -5.68 -1.24 -26.84
C TYR A 128 -4.63 -2.27 -26.35
N ASP A 129 -3.34 -1.96 -26.52
CA ASP A 129 -2.26 -2.78 -26.01
C ASP A 129 -2.31 -2.86 -24.47
N TYR A 130 -2.69 -1.76 -23.82
CA TYR A 130 -2.88 -1.72 -22.36
C TYR A 130 -4.02 -2.63 -21.88
N GLU A 131 -5.14 -2.68 -22.61
CA GLU A 131 -6.26 -3.58 -22.33
C GLU A 131 -5.83 -5.06 -22.45
N HIS A 132 -5.10 -5.40 -23.52
CA HIS A 132 -4.53 -6.73 -23.72
C HIS A 132 -3.53 -7.10 -22.64
N LEU A 133 -2.67 -6.16 -22.24
CA LEU A 133 -1.70 -6.37 -21.17
C LEU A 133 -2.40 -6.65 -19.84
N CYS A 134 -3.47 -5.92 -19.52
CA CYS A 134 -4.29 -6.21 -18.33
C CYS A 134 -4.94 -7.61 -18.42
N ALA A 135 -5.46 -8.01 -19.57
CA ALA A 135 -6.03 -9.35 -19.77
C ALA A 135 -4.97 -10.45 -19.55
N GLU A 136 -3.74 -10.26 -20.06
CA GLU A 136 -2.64 -11.20 -19.83
C GLU A 136 -2.23 -11.28 -18.35
N GLU A 137 -2.26 -10.16 -17.62
CA GLU A 137 -2.01 -10.19 -16.17
C GLU A 137 -3.09 -10.97 -15.41
N PHE A 138 -4.36 -10.86 -15.79
CA PHE A 138 -5.41 -11.72 -15.24
C PHE A 138 -5.12 -13.20 -15.51
N LYS A 139 -4.70 -13.58 -16.74
CA LYS A 139 -4.36 -14.96 -17.11
C LYS A 139 -3.19 -15.51 -16.27
N LYS A 140 -2.13 -14.70 -16.06
CA LYS A 140 -1.00 -15.08 -15.18
C LYS A 140 -1.46 -15.41 -13.76
N ASN A 141 -2.57 -14.83 -13.32
CA ASN A 141 -3.19 -15.05 -12.01
C ASN A 141 -4.33 -16.09 -12.02
N LYS A 142 -4.33 -16.96 -13.04
CA LYS A 142 -5.26 -18.08 -13.17
C LYS A 142 -6.72 -17.67 -13.36
N TRP A 143 -6.97 -16.49 -13.93
CA TRP A 143 -8.26 -16.12 -14.46
C TRP A 143 -8.34 -16.58 -15.93
N ASP A 144 -9.51 -17.05 -16.33
CA ASP A 144 -9.86 -17.16 -17.76
C ASP A 144 -10.30 -15.77 -18.21
N ALA A 145 -9.43 -15.05 -18.90
CA ALA A 145 -9.59 -13.62 -19.19
C ALA A 145 -9.35 -13.31 -20.67
N GLU A 146 -10.14 -12.42 -21.21
CA GLU A 146 -10.01 -11.92 -22.58
C GLU A 146 -10.28 -10.41 -22.65
N ALA A 147 -9.55 -9.72 -23.54
CA ALA A 147 -9.89 -8.35 -23.91
C ALA A 147 -11.08 -8.37 -24.87
N THR A 148 -12.01 -7.45 -24.69
CA THR A 148 -13.19 -7.31 -25.56
C THR A 148 -12.82 -6.71 -26.91
N GLN A 149 -13.67 -6.92 -27.92
CA GLN A 149 -13.40 -6.40 -29.29
C GLN A 149 -14.02 -5.02 -29.51
N GLY A 150 -13.68 -3.99 -28.71
CA GLY A 150 -14.01 -2.58 -28.92
C GLY A 150 -15.44 -2.26 -29.41
N SER A 151 -15.81 -1.02 -29.53
CA SER A 151 -17.01 -0.39 -30.09
C SER A 151 -18.44 -0.85 -29.70
N SER A 152 -18.63 -2.01 -29.03
CA SER A 152 -19.93 -2.48 -28.52
C SER A 152 -19.82 -3.17 -27.15
N ASP A 153 -18.76 -2.91 -26.44
CA ASP A 153 -18.37 -3.57 -25.19
C ASP A 153 -19.02 -3.00 -23.93
N GLN A 154 -19.98 -2.07 -24.10
CA GLN A 154 -20.66 -1.40 -22.99
C GLN A 154 -19.72 -0.81 -21.93
N GLY A 155 -18.52 -0.40 -22.33
CA GLY A 155 -17.50 0.13 -21.43
C GLY A 155 -16.79 -0.93 -20.59
N VAL A 156 -16.67 -2.16 -21.11
CA VAL A 156 -15.90 -3.25 -20.53
C VAL A 156 -14.76 -3.61 -21.47
N ASP A 157 -13.53 -3.45 -21.04
CA ASP A 157 -12.34 -3.71 -21.84
C ASP A 157 -11.77 -5.12 -21.59
N VAL A 158 -12.03 -5.72 -20.42
CA VAL A 158 -11.63 -7.10 -20.08
C VAL A 158 -12.75 -7.83 -19.35
N ILE A 159 -13.00 -9.08 -19.74
CA ILE A 159 -13.85 -10.03 -19.02
C ILE A 159 -12.95 -11.11 -18.45
N ALA A 160 -13.05 -11.38 -17.14
CA ALA A 160 -12.24 -12.39 -16.47
C ALA A 160 -13.13 -13.30 -15.58
N LYS A 161 -12.93 -14.62 -15.71
CA LYS A 161 -13.67 -15.64 -14.97
C LYS A 161 -12.73 -16.50 -14.13
N LYS A 162 -13.13 -16.77 -12.89
CA LYS A 162 -12.40 -17.65 -11.99
C LYS A 162 -13.36 -18.27 -10.99
N ASP A 163 -13.47 -19.61 -11.03
CA ASP A 163 -14.47 -20.34 -10.24
C ASP A 163 -15.90 -19.85 -10.53
N ALA A 164 -16.64 -19.44 -9.50
CA ALA A 164 -17.98 -18.87 -9.62
C ALA A 164 -17.98 -17.33 -9.78
N ARG A 165 -16.83 -16.69 -9.93
CA ARG A 165 -16.68 -15.25 -10.05
C ARG A 165 -16.60 -14.83 -11.51
N THR A 166 -17.35 -13.82 -11.88
CA THR A 166 -17.20 -13.10 -13.16
C THR A 166 -16.85 -11.66 -12.84
N LEU A 167 -15.68 -11.24 -13.28
CA LEU A 167 -15.16 -9.88 -13.11
C LEU A 167 -15.12 -9.19 -14.47
N VAL A 168 -15.57 -7.94 -14.51
CA VAL A 168 -15.38 -7.07 -15.67
C VAL A 168 -14.46 -5.91 -15.31
N ALA A 169 -13.58 -5.53 -16.24
CA ALA A 169 -12.62 -4.46 -16.03
C ALA A 169 -12.73 -3.39 -17.12
N GLN A 170 -12.66 -2.13 -16.70
CA GLN A 170 -12.43 -0.98 -17.56
C GLN A 170 -10.99 -0.53 -17.40
N CYS A 171 -10.22 -0.50 -18.48
CA CYS A 171 -8.81 -0.13 -18.50
C CYS A 171 -8.65 1.30 -19.04
N LYS A 172 -8.04 2.19 -18.28
CA LYS A 172 -7.85 3.60 -18.69
C LYS A 172 -6.39 4.01 -18.60
N ARG A 173 -5.67 3.91 -19.71
CA ARG A 173 -4.29 4.39 -19.85
C ARG A 173 -4.25 5.91 -20.01
N PHE A 174 -4.55 6.65 -18.95
CA PHE A 174 -4.50 8.12 -18.95
C PHE A 174 -3.31 8.63 -18.17
N MET A 175 -2.66 9.70 -18.67
CA MET A 175 -1.60 10.42 -17.98
C MET A 175 -2.12 11.23 -16.77
N LYS A 176 -3.43 11.38 -16.65
CA LYS A 176 -4.11 12.11 -15.56
C LYS A 176 -5.01 11.15 -14.79
N PRO A 177 -5.31 11.46 -13.52
CA PRO A 177 -6.27 10.66 -12.75
C PRO A 177 -7.60 10.47 -13.44
N VAL A 178 -8.11 9.23 -13.42
CA VAL A 178 -9.36 8.83 -14.06
C VAL A 178 -10.56 9.36 -13.28
N GLY A 179 -11.55 9.91 -14.01
CA GLY A 179 -12.76 10.50 -13.44
C GLY A 179 -13.96 9.54 -13.41
N ASN A 180 -15.13 10.07 -13.02
CA ASN A 180 -16.39 9.34 -12.83
C ASN A 180 -16.85 8.51 -14.02
N LYS A 181 -16.55 8.96 -15.25
CA LYS A 181 -17.05 8.31 -16.46
C LYS A 181 -16.68 6.83 -16.51
N ALA A 182 -15.43 6.47 -16.18
CA ALA A 182 -14.99 5.08 -16.16
C ALA A 182 -15.76 4.22 -15.11
N VAL A 183 -16.09 4.81 -13.95
CA VAL A 183 -16.89 4.12 -12.93
C VAL A 183 -18.33 3.92 -13.42
N GLN A 184 -18.93 4.91 -14.09
CA GLN A 184 -20.27 4.79 -14.67
C GLN A 184 -20.32 3.73 -15.78
N GLU A 185 -19.32 3.68 -16.63
CA GLU A 185 -19.18 2.70 -17.70
C GLU A 185 -19.12 1.28 -17.11
N ILE A 186 -18.25 1.03 -16.13
CA ILE A 186 -18.10 -0.33 -15.56
C ILE A 186 -19.34 -0.77 -14.76
N VAL A 187 -20.04 0.14 -14.09
CA VAL A 187 -21.32 -0.19 -13.42
C VAL A 187 -22.38 -0.66 -14.43
N ALA A 188 -22.48 0.01 -15.58
CA ALA A 188 -23.35 -0.41 -16.66
C ALA A 188 -22.92 -1.76 -17.27
N GLY A 189 -21.62 -1.94 -17.49
CA GLY A 189 -21.03 -3.17 -18.00
C GLY A 189 -21.26 -4.37 -17.07
N MET A 190 -21.10 -4.19 -15.77
CA MET A 190 -21.39 -5.25 -14.79
C MET A 190 -22.79 -5.82 -14.94
N LYS A 191 -23.77 -4.95 -15.13
CA LYS A 191 -25.17 -5.38 -15.31
C LYS A 191 -25.38 -6.10 -16.65
N TYR A 192 -24.76 -5.61 -17.71
CA TYR A 192 -24.87 -6.20 -19.04
C TYR A 192 -24.26 -7.60 -19.12
N TYR A 193 -23.11 -7.81 -18.49
CA TYR A 193 -22.40 -9.08 -18.49
C TYR A 193 -22.75 -9.98 -17.30
N GLU A 194 -23.74 -9.61 -16.48
CA GLU A 194 -24.13 -10.32 -15.25
C GLU A 194 -22.92 -10.60 -14.34
N ALA A 195 -21.97 -9.64 -14.30
CA ALA A 195 -20.74 -9.78 -13.56
C ALA A 195 -20.93 -9.59 -12.06
N THR A 196 -20.20 -10.39 -11.27
CA THR A 196 -20.21 -10.32 -9.81
C THR A 196 -19.31 -9.22 -9.26
N GLU A 197 -18.29 -8.80 -10.03
CA GLU A 197 -17.32 -7.79 -9.64
C GLU A 197 -17.01 -6.83 -10.81
N GLY A 198 -16.81 -5.55 -10.47
CA GLY A 198 -16.36 -4.52 -11.41
C GLY A 198 -15.09 -3.85 -10.92
N VAL A 199 -14.17 -3.60 -11.84
CA VAL A 199 -12.92 -2.93 -11.54
C VAL A 199 -12.57 -1.89 -12.59
N VAL A 200 -12.02 -0.74 -12.17
CA VAL A 200 -11.38 0.21 -13.08
C VAL A 200 -9.89 0.17 -12.83
N ILE A 201 -9.11 -0.01 -13.90
CA ILE A 201 -7.66 -0.17 -13.85
C ILE A 201 -7.03 1.06 -14.51
N ALA A 202 -6.12 1.75 -13.79
CA ALA A 202 -5.44 2.92 -14.32
C ALA A 202 -4.05 3.12 -13.72
N PRO A 203 -3.03 3.51 -14.51
CA PRO A 203 -1.67 3.71 -14.03
C PRO A 203 -1.52 4.99 -13.18
N ASN A 204 -2.27 6.04 -13.46
CA ASN A 204 -2.10 7.36 -12.84
C ASN A 204 -3.21 7.71 -11.83
N GLY A 205 -3.87 6.68 -11.26
CA GLY A 205 -4.83 6.81 -10.17
C GLY A 205 -6.17 7.43 -10.57
N PHE A 206 -6.90 7.94 -9.58
CA PHE A 206 -8.32 8.30 -9.71
C PHE A 206 -8.63 9.62 -9.00
N THR A 207 -9.59 10.39 -9.53
CA THR A 207 -10.08 11.60 -8.86
C THR A 207 -10.86 11.25 -7.60
N ASN A 208 -10.97 12.19 -6.66
CA ASN A 208 -11.75 11.98 -5.43
C ASN A 208 -13.23 11.67 -5.75
N SER A 209 -13.77 12.31 -6.78
CA SER A 209 -15.15 12.07 -7.23
C SER A 209 -15.33 10.63 -7.74
N ALA A 210 -14.35 10.11 -8.52
CA ALA A 210 -14.37 8.73 -8.98
C ALA A 210 -14.26 7.73 -7.81
N LYS A 211 -13.42 8.02 -6.81
CA LYS A 211 -13.30 7.19 -5.60
C LYS A 211 -14.62 7.10 -4.83
N ASN A 212 -15.28 8.23 -4.58
CA ASN A 212 -16.57 8.27 -3.89
C ASN A 212 -17.66 7.50 -4.67
N LEU A 213 -17.68 7.67 -6.00
CA LEU A 213 -18.65 6.97 -6.83
C LEU A 213 -18.39 5.46 -6.89
N ALA A 214 -17.14 5.05 -6.93
CA ALA A 214 -16.73 3.65 -6.92
C ALA A 214 -17.10 2.97 -5.60
N GLU A 215 -16.84 3.61 -4.47
CA GLU A 215 -17.24 3.14 -3.14
C GLU A 215 -18.77 2.93 -3.05
N ALA A 216 -19.56 3.91 -3.49
CA ALA A 216 -21.01 3.83 -3.48
C ALA A 216 -21.59 2.70 -4.37
N ASN A 217 -20.81 2.20 -5.34
CA ASN A 217 -21.23 1.15 -6.28
C ASN A 217 -20.45 -0.16 -6.11
N ASN A 218 -19.62 -0.31 -5.07
CA ASN A 218 -18.75 -1.46 -4.82
C ASN A 218 -17.81 -1.77 -6.00
N ILE A 219 -17.32 -0.73 -6.69
CA ILE A 219 -16.33 -0.86 -7.76
C ILE A 219 -14.93 -0.75 -7.19
N LYS A 220 -14.06 -1.67 -7.55
CA LYS A 220 -12.64 -1.58 -7.21
C LYS A 220 -11.92 -0.61 -8.14
N LEU A 221 -11.09 0.26 -7.59
CA LEU A 221 -10.19 1.14 -8.32
C LEU A 221 -8.76 0.72 -8.04
N ILE A 222 -8.05 0.23 -9.04
CA ILE A 222 -6.72 -0.36 -8.85
C ILE A 222 -5.70 0.17 -9.86
N HIS A 223 -4.44 0.10 -9.47
CA HIS A 223 -3.32 0.19 -10.39
C HIS A 223 -3.13 -1.16 -11.11
N HIS A 224 -2.61 -1.18 -12.33
CA HIS A 224 -2.42 -2.44 -13.07
C HIS A 224 -1.55 -3.47 -12.36
N SER A 225 -0.56 -3.04 -11.56
CA SER A 225 0.27 -3.96 -10.75
C SER A 225 -0.49 -4.62 -9.59
N GLU A 226 -1.73 -4.18 -9.30
CA GLU A 226 -2.60 -4.75 -8.25
C GLU A 226 -3.57 -5.82 -8.80
N ILE A 227 -3.54 -6.11 -10.11
CA ILE A 227 -4.34 -7.20 -10.71
C ILE A 227 -4.08 -8.54 -10.01
N ASN A 228 -2.83 -8.75 -9.57
CA ASN A 228 -2.42 -9.94 -8.85
C ASN A 228 -3.08 -10.13 -7.47
N ASP A 229 -3.75 -9.10 -6.96
CA ASP A 229 -4.38 -9.10 -5.63
C ASP A 229 -5.89 -9.34 -5.69
N LEU A 230 -6.44 -9.58 -6.91
CA LEU A 230 -7.85 -9.90 -7.16
C LEU A 230 -8.09 -11.41 -7.12
#